data_1b747e938ec5917712af4b6eae4da86f
#
_entry.id   1b747e938ec5917712af4b6eae4da86f
#
_cell.length_a   1.000
_cell.length_b   1.000
_cell.length_c   1.000
_cell.angle_alpha   90.00
_cell.angle_beta   90.00
_cell.angle_gamma   90.00
#
_symmetry.space_group_name_H-M   'P 1'
#
loop_
_entity.id
_entity.type
_entity.pdbx_description
1 polymer ?
#
loop_
_entity_poly.entity_id
_entity_poly.type
_entity_poly.pdbx_seq_one_letter_code
_entity_poly.pdbx_strand_id
1 'polypeptide(L)'
;RLFLKNAGLGLLALGLPPFFVVRAAEGEKSNRGKILVIVFQRGGMDGLNAVIPFKEPAYYSLRPSIAIPEPASGEERSIDLDGFYALHPALASLKSLFDQRRLAIIHATGSPDNTRSHFDAQDYMELGTPGVKNTQDGWLGRCLTKNKDDSTPFRAVALSARLPRILAGSGPALTMTSVGEFRLRNESFATAHQRLYAGTGDPLLQRGGKSLFEGMTVLKQIASSIPPATESYPNGRFGASLREISRLIKANIGLEIAFTEIEGWDTHVNQGGAAGMMANRLKDLAEGLSAFYRDLGDRTEEVVVITLSEFGRTARENGNRGTDHGHANVMFVLGGKLKGGKVYGRWPGLEQELLYEGRDLDLTTDFRAV
;
A
#
# COMPACT_ATOMS: atom_id res chain seq x y z
N ARG A 1 30.22 -30.82 3.84
CA ARG A 1 30.05 -30.45 5.27
C ARG A 1 31.24 -29.66 5.83
N LEU A 2 32.49 -29.98 5.50
CA LEU A 2 33.68 -29.21 5.94
C LEU A 2 33.73 -27.81 5.28
N PHE A 3 33.38 -27.71 4.00
CA PHE A 3 33.34 -26.44 3.26
C PHE A 3 32.31 -25.46 3.84
N LEU A 4 31.12 -25.94 4.23
CA LEU A 4 30.08 -25.14 4.88
C LEU A 4 30.50 -24.64 6.28
N LYS A 5 31.23 -25.45 7.07
CA LYS A 5 31.77 -25.02 8.36
C LYS A 5 32.82 -23.92 8.20
N ASN A 6 33.70 -24.02 7.21
CA ASN A 6 34.72 -23.03 6.96
C ASN A 6 34.20 -21.74 6.33
N ALA A 7 33.18 -21.81 5.50
CA ALA A 7 32.49 -20.63 4.97
C ALA A 7 31.74 -19.86 6.08
N GLY A 8 31.11 -20.58 7.02
CA GLY A 8 30.44 -19.96 8.18
C GLY A 8 31.42 -19.21 9.10
N LEU A 9 32.58 -19.79 9.35
CA LEU A 9 33.65 -19.15 10.15
C LEU A 9 34.28 -17.94 9.44
N GLY A 10 34.41 -17.99 8.11
CA GLY A 10 34.93 -16.87 7.32
C GLY A 10 33.97 -15.67 7.33
N LEU A 11 32.65 -15.91 7.30
CA LEU A 11 31.61 -14.85 7.33
C LEU A 11 31.46 -14.24 8.72
N LEU A 12 31.66 -15.01 9.80
CA LEU A 12 31.75 -14.48 11.17
C LEU A 12 32.93 -13.52 11.34
N ALA A 13 34.06 -13.78 10.66
CA ALA A 13 35.20 -12.89 10.64
C ALA A 13 34.95 -11.56 9.90
N LEU A 14 33.93 -11.52 9.03
CA LEU A 14 33.49 -10.30 8.35
C LEU A 14 32.44 -9.48 9.15
N GLY A 15 32.13 -9.90 10.38
CA GLY A 15 31.23 -9.17 11.28
C GLY A 15 29.74 -9.23 10.89
N LEU A 16 29.34 -10.18 10.05
CA LEU A 16 27.95 -10.40 9.74
C LEU A 16 27.22 -11.14 10.88
N PRO A 17 26.02 -10.71 11.29
CA PRO A 17 25.24 -11.45 12.27
C PRO A 17 24.97 -12.90 11.82
N PRO A 18 25.04 -13.91 12.73
CA PRO A 18 24.97 -15.32 12.37
C PRO A 18 23.73 -15.74 11.56
N PHE A 19 22.60 -15.06 11.75
CA PHE A 19 21.35 -15.36 11.05
C PHE A 19 21.37 -14.94 9.56
N PHE A 20 22.13 -13.90 9.18
CA PHE A 20 22.33 -13.55 7.77
C PHE A 20 23.13 -14.61 7.02
N VAL A 21 24.09 -15.24 7.71
CA VAL A 21 24.92 -16.31 7.16
C VAL A 21 24.08 -17.54 6.86
N VAL A 22 23.16 -17.91 7.74
CA VAL A 22 22.29 -19.08 7.56
C VAL A 22 21.36 -18.88 6.36
N ARG A 23 20.73 -17.71 6.20
CA ARG A 23 19.84 -17.44 5.07
C ARG A 23 20.56 -17.27 3.72
N ALA A 24 21.78 -16.75 3.70
CA ALA A 24 22.57 -16.63 2.47
C ALA A 24 23.19 -17.97 2.00
N ALA A 25 23.45 -18.91 2.94
CA ALA A 25 24.05 -20.21 2.64
C ALA A 25 23.02 -21.30 2.28
N GLU A 26 21.80 -21.16 2.75
CA GLU A 26 20.70 -22.06 2.38
C GLU A 26 20.09 -21.60 1.06
N GLY A 27 20.75 -21.92 -0.06
CA GLY A 27 20.16 -21.85 -1.40
C GLY A 27 18.99 -22.84 -1.61
N GLU A 28 18.36 -23.28 -0.52
CA GLU A 28 17.10 -23.99 -0.51
C GLU A 28 15.96 -23.00 -0.79
N LYS A 29 14.93 -23.47 -1.46
CA LYS A 29 13.62 -22.83 -1.57
C LYS A 29 13.14 -22.48 -0.16
N SER A 30 13.65 -21.37 0.36
CA SER A 30 13.29 -20.84 1.67
C SER A 30 11.78 -20.80 1.69
N ASN A 31 11.20 -21.19 2.80
CA ASN A 31 9.78 -20.96 3.09
C ASN A 31 9.60 -19.44 3.23
N ARG A 32 9.75 -18.74 2.08
CA ARG A 32 9.69 -17.27 1.98
C ARG A 32 8.28 -16.89 2.36
N GLY A 33 8.17 -16.18 3.48
CA GLY A 33 6.89 -15.69 3.96
C GLY A 33 6.20 -14.81 2.92
N LYS A 34 4.90 -14.67 3.02
CA LYS A 34 4.14 -13.71 2.22
C LYS A 34 4.52 -12.30 2.63
N ILE A 35 4.63 -11.41 1.65
CA ILE A 35 4.91 -9.99 1.87
C ILE A 35 3.63 -9.20 1.56
N LEU A 36 3.18 -8.43 2.52
CA LEU A 36 2.03 -7.54 2.37
C LEU A 36 2.53 -6.11 2.10
N VAL A 37 2.07 -5.53 1.01
CA VAL A 37 2.33 -4.12 0.67
C VAL A 37 1.04 -3.35 0.77
N ILE A 38 0.99 -2.33 1.63
CA ILE A 38 -0.14 -1.43 1.74
C ILE A 38 0.16 -0.14 0.98
N VAL A 39 -0.78 0.25 0.13
CA VAL A 39 -0.81 1.54 -0.55
C VAL A 39 -1.99 2.32 -0.02
N PHE A 40 -1.75 3.34 0.79
CA PHE A 40 -2.82 4.18 1.34
C PHE A 40 -3.09 5.36 0.42
N GLN A 41 -4.30 5.47 -0.11
CA GLN A 41 -4.79 6.54 -0.98
C GLN A 41 -5.43 7.63 -0.10
N ARG A 42 -4.63 8.60 0.34
CA ARG A 42 -5.07 9.64 1.28
C ARG A 42 -5.88 10.74 0.61
N GLY A 43 -7.07 10.95 1.10
CA GLY A 43 -7.98 12.01 0.64
C GLY A 43 -9.32 11.50 0.13
N GLY A 44 -9.69 10.24 0.38
CA GLY A 44 -10.97 9.68 -0.06
C GLY A 44 -11.05 9.55 -1.57
N MET A 45 -10.40 8.54 -2.14
CA MET A 45 -10.41 8.26 -3.57
C MET A 45 -11.86 8.05 -4.07
N ASP A 46 -12.20 8.58 -5.24
CA ASP A 46 -13.52 8.38 -5.85
C ASP A 46 -13.62 7.01 -6.54
N GLY A 47 -14.12 6.02 -5.79
CA GLY A 47 -14.27 4.65 -6.26
C GLY A 47 -15.23 4.52 -7.46
N LEU A 48 -16.29 5.33 -7.51
CA LEU A 48 -17.26 5.28 -8.61
C LEU A 48 -16.67 5.75 -9.95
N ASN A 49 -15.72 6.68 -9.93
CA ASN A 49 -15.00 7.08 -11.14
C ASN A 49 -13.72 6.27 -11.39
N ALA A 50 -13.19 5.56 -10.39
CA ALA A 50 -12.08 4.63 -10.61
C ALA A 50 -12.55 3.32 -11.25
N VAL A 51 -13.65 2.74 -10.75
CA VAL A 51 -14.28 1.51 -11.24
C VAL A 51 -15.75 1.78 -11.47
N ILE A 52 -16.08 2.07 -12.70
CA ILE A 52 -17.36 2.63 -13.14
C ILE A 52 -18.40 1.52 -13.28
N PRO A 53 -19.57 1.61 -12.63
CA PRO A 53 -20.70 0.73 -12.91
C PRO A 53 -21.42 1.21 -14.18
N PHE A 54 -20.82 1.03 -15.36
CA PHE A 54 -21.24 1.68 -16.59
C PHE A 54 -22.62 1.22 -17.12
N LYS A 55 -23.16 0.13 -16.59
CA LYS A 55 -24.53 -0.31 -16.86
C LYS A 55 -25.56 0.26 -15.89
N GLU A 56 -25.14 1.09 -14.95
CA GLU A 56 -26.00 1.76 -13.98
C GLU A 56 -26.40 3.15 -14.50
N PRO A 57 -27.65 3.36 -14.95
CA PRO A 57 -28.06 4.66 -15.53
C PRO A 57 -27.97 5.81 -14.53
N ALA A 58 -28.19 5.53 -13.24
CA ALA A 58 -28.09 6.51 -12.17
C ALA A 58 -26.68 7.11 -12.04
N TYR A 59 -25.63 6.37 -12.40
CA TYR A 59 -24.26 6.88 -12.42
C TYR A 59 -24.13 8.14 -13.29
N TYR A 60 -24.68 8.13 -14.50
CA TYR A 60 -24.60 9.25 -15.44
C TYR A 60 -25.48 10.42 -15.01
N SER A 61 -26.66 10.15 -14.49
CA SER A 61 -27.59 11.20 -14.03
C SER A 61 -27.10 11.90 -12.77
N LEU A 62 -26.38 11.19 -11.91
CA LEU A 62 -25.77 11.73 -10.70
C LEU A 62 -24.48 12.52 -10.98
N ARG A 63 -23.80 12.26 -12.09
CA ARG A 63 -22.48 12.82 -12.43
C ARG A 63 -22.40 13.43 -13.82
N PRO A 64 -23.31 14.39 -14.17
CA PRO A 64 -23.45 14.88 -15.56
C PRO A 64 -22.18 15.53 -16.13
N SER A 65 -21.25 16.03 -15.30
CA SER A 65 -20.03 16.69 -15.76
C SER A 65 -18.74 15.91 -15.53
N ILE A 66 -18.78 14.87 -14.67
CA ILE A 66 -17.58 14.09 -14.32
C ILE A 66 -17.72 12.58 -14.63
N ALA A 67 -18.86 12.13 -15.14
CA ALA A 67 -19.04 10.73 -15.53
C ALA A 67 -18.06 10.33 -16.64
N ILE A 68 -17.56 9.10 -16.55
CA ILE A 68 -16.69 8.53 -17.56
C ILE A 68 -17.55 7.85 -18.64
N PRO A 69 -17.36 8.15 -19.94
CA PRO A 69 -18.14 7.54 -21.02
C PRO A 69 -18.07 6.01 -21.02
N GLU A 70 -19.14 5.37 -21.52
CA GLU A 70 -19.23 3.91 -21.65
C GLU A 70 -18.09 3.35 -22.54
N PRO A 71 -17.74 2.04 -22.41
CA PRO A 71 -16.65 1.41 -23.18
C PRO A 71 -16.78 1.52 -24.71
N ALA A 72 -17.99 1.66 -25.22
CA ALA A 72 -18.27 1.72 -26.66
C ALA A 72 -18.21 3.13 -27.25
N SER A 73 -18.06 4.18 -26.46
CA SER A 73 -18.19 5.59 -26.88
C SER A 73 -16.89 6.38 -26.82
N GLY A 74 -16.25 6.66 -27.99
CA GLY A 74 -15.20 7.66 -28.14
C GLY A 74 -13.79 7.28 -27.60
N GLU A 75 -12.88 8.27 -27.58
CA GLU A 75 -11.46 8.08 -27.22
C GLU A 75 -11.24 8.04 -25.70
N GLU A 76 -12.01 8.81 -24.92
CA GLU A 76 -11.90 8.91 -23.45
C GLU A 76 -12.78 7.89 -22.70
N ARG A 77 -13.07 6.77 -23.36
CA ARG A 77 -13.98 5.74 -22.85
C ARG A 77 -13.41 4.93 -21.71
N SER A 78 -14.27 4.46 -20.84
CA SER A 78 -13.94 3.46 -19.83
C SER A 78 -13.54 2.11 -20.45
N ILE A 79 -12.85 1.27 -19.70
CA ILE A 79 -12.31 -0.02 -20.16
C ILE A 79 -13.11 -1.14 -19.53
N ASP A 80 -13.90 -1.86 -20.32
CA ASP A 80 -14.76 -2.94 -19.83
C ASP A 80 -13.98 -4.02 -19.09
N LEU A 81 -14.54 -4.46 -17.96
CA LEU A 81 -14.01 -5.55 -17.13
C LEU A 81 -14.85 -6.83 -17.25
N ASP A 82 -16.17 -6.72 -17.16
CA ASP A 82 -17.07 -7.88 -17.03
C ASP A 82 -18.47 -7.64 -17.58
N GLY A 83 -18.69 -6.57 -18.36
CA GLY A 83 -19.96 -6.19 -18.95
C GLY A 83 -20.87 -5.35 -18.04
N PHE A 84 -20.49 -5.11 -16.78
CA PHE A 84 -21.15 -4.23 -15.84
C PHE A 84 -20.22 -3.15 -15.30
N TYR A 85 -19.00 -3.54 -14.89
CA TYR A 85 -17.97 -2.64 -14.41
C TYR A 85 -16.94 -2.33 -15.49
N ALA A 86 -16.39 -1.13 -15.44
CA ALA A 86 -15.30 -0.71 -16.29
C ALA A 86 -14.23 0.06 -15.48
N LEU A 87 -12.98 0.01 -15.90
CA LEU A 87 -11.92 0.86 -15.36
C LEU A 87 -11.96 2.24 -15.97
N HIS A 88 -11.60 3.23 -15.18
CA HIS A 88 -11.24 4.55 -15.67
C HIS A 88 -10.12 4.44 -16.74
N PRO A 89 -10.15 5.21 -17.86
CA PRO A 89 -9.12 5.11 -18.91
C PRO A 89 -7.69 5.31 -18.39
N ALA A 90 -7.49 6.15 -17.38
CA ALA A 90 -6.18 6.33 -16.74
C ALA A 90 -5.66 5.08 -16.00
N LEU A 91 -6.51 4.09 -15.73
CA LEU A 91 -6.13 2.80 -15.15
C LEU A 91 -5.79 1.73 -16.20
N ALA A 92 -5.62 2.09 -17.46
CA ALA A 92 -5.40 1.16 -18.58
C ALA A 92 -4.26 0.16 -18.34
N SER A 93 -3.17 0.59 -17.67
CA SER A 93 -2.04 -0.29 -17.36
C SER A 93 -2.38 -1.44 -16.39
N LEU A 94 -3.49 -1.35 -15.64
CA LEU A 94 -3.99 -2.42 -14.76
C LEU A 94 -4.84 -3.46 -15.50
N LYS A 95 -5.36 -3.16 -16.70
CA LYS A 95 -6.26 -4.07 -17.44
C LYS A 95 -5.58 -5.41 -17.73
N SER A 96 -4.34 -5.40 -18.19
CA SER A 96 -3.58 -6.62 -18.44
C SER A 96 -3.43 -7.49 -17.17
N LEU A 97 -3.20 -6.88 -16.00
CA LEU A 97 -3.11 -7.62 -14.74
C LEU A 97 -4.46 -8.21 -14.32
N PHE A 98 -5.55 -7.51 -14.60
CA PHE A 98 -6.90 -8.04 -14.39
C PHE A 98 -7.17 -9.25 -15.29
N ASP A 99 -6.87 -9.16 -16.58
CA ASP A 99 -7.06 -10.25 -17.55
C ASP A 99 -6.21 -11.49 -17.23
N GLN A 100 -5.00 -11.27 -16.73
CA GLN A 100 -4.10 -12.31 -16.25
C GLN A 100 -4.49 -12.88 -14.88
N ARG A 101 -5.62 -12.44 -14.28
CA ARG A 101 -6.08 -12.83 -12.95
C ARG A 101 -5.10 -12.50 -11.82
N ARG A 102 -4.31 -11.43 -11.99
CA ARG A 102 -3.34 -10.94 -11.02
C ARG A 102 -3.86 -9.72 -10.24
N LEU A 103 -5.03 -9.20 -10.62
CA LEU A 103 -5.73 -8.10 -9.97
C LEU A 103 -7.15 -8.53 -9.64
N ALA A 104 -7.55 -8.36 -8.37
CA ALA A 104 -8.92 -8.40 -7.90
C ALA A 104 -9.35 -6.98 -7.50
N ILE A 105 -10.61 -6.66 -7.71
CA ILE A 105 -11.21 -5.39 -7.34
C ILE A 105 -12.35 -5.70 -6.37
N ILE A 106 -12.41 -5.00 -5.24
CA ILE A 106 -13.51 -5.12 -4.28
C ILE A 106 -14.27 -3.81 -4.30
N HIS A 107 -15.49 -3.84 -4.83
CA HIS A 107 -16.35 -2.67 -4.93
C HIS A 107 -17.27 -2.55 -3.71
N ALA A 108 -17.80 -1.36 -3.46
CA ALA A 108 -18.67 -1.05 -2.33
C ALA A 108 -18.07 -1.51 -0.98
N THR A 109 -16.77 -1.24 -0.79
CA THR A 109 -16.01 -1.63 0.39
C THR A 109 -15.52 -0.40 1.16
N GLY A 110 -15.31 -0.54 2.47
CA GLY A 110 -14.81 0.54 3.31
C GLY A 110 -14.98 0.27 4.80
N SER A 111 -14.90 1.33 5.59
CA SER A 111 -15.16 1.29 7.02
C SER A 111 -16.67 1.32 7.32
N PRO A 112 -17.18 0.52 8.26
CA PRO A 112 -18.58 0.60 8.69
C PRO A 112 -18.87 1.86 9.55
N ASP A 113 -17.86 2.64 9.92
CA ASP A 113 -18.04 3.92 10.61
C ASP A 113 -18.50 4.99 9.62
N ASN A 114 -19.36 5.89 10.06
CA ASN A 114 -19.99 6.92 9.23
C ASN A 114 -19.26 8.27 9.26
N THR A 115 -18.09 8.35 9.89
CA THR A 115 -17.31 9.59 9.91
C THR A 115 -16.90 10.01 8.51
N ARG A 116 -17.00 11.31 8.26
CA ARG A 116 -16.49 11.96 7.04
C ARG A 116 -15.31 12.88 7.35
N SER A 117 -14.70 12.71 8.53
CA SER A 117 -13.45 13.36 8.92
C SER A 117 -12.27 12.54 8.44
N HIS A 118 -11.41 13.09 7.60
CA HIS A 118 -10.18 12.41 7.18
C HIS A 118 -9.35 11.91 8.37
N PHE A 119 -9.24 12.72 9.42
CA PHE A 119 -8.44 12.36 10.59
C PHE A 119 -8.98 11.12 11.30
N ASP A 120 -10.27 11.11 11.60
CA ASP A 120 -10.91 9.99 12.29
C ASP A 120 -10.95 8.73 11.40
N ALA A 121 -11.34 8.89 10.13
CA ALA A 121 -11.47 7.77 9.21
C ALA A 121 -10.11 7.11 8.90
N GLN A 122 -9.04 7.90 8.71
CA GLN A 122 -7.69 7.36 8.54
C GLN A 122 -7.25 6.60 9.77
N ASP A 123 -7.48 7.14 10.96
CA ASP A 123 -7.19 6.45 12.21
C ASP A 123 -7.94 5.12 12.31
N TYR A 124 -9.24 5.10 12.03
CA TYR A 124 -10.04 3.87 12.08
C TYR A 124 -9.57 2.81 11.08
N MET A 125 -9.19 3.21 9.88
CA MET A 125 -8.64 2.30 8.89
C MET A 125 -7.27 1.75 9.31
N GLU A 126 -6.39 2.61 9.82
CA GLU A 126 -5.04 2.22 10.24
C GLU A 126 -5.04 1.42 11.56
N LEU A 127 -5.96 1.71 12.46
CA LEU A 127 -6.12 0.95 13.70
C LEU A 127 -6.94 -0.34 13.53
N GLY A 128 -7.73 -0.44 12.44
CA GLY A 128 -8.63 -1.57 12.19
C GLY A 128 -9.80 -1.65 13.19
N THR A 129 -10.15 -0.52 13.82
CA THR A 129 -11.18 -0.42 14.86
C THR A 129 -12.13 0.75 14.57
N PRO A 130 -13.02 0.62 13.57
CA PRO A 130 -14.01 1.65 13.24
C PRO A 130 -14.79 2.14 14.45
N GLY A 131 -14.93 3.46 14.61
CA GLY A 131 -15.64 4.09 15.71
C GLY A 131 -14.93 4.11 17.07
N VAL A 132 -13.73 3.50 17.18
CA VAL A 132 -13.01 3.39 18.47
C VAL A 132 -11.74 4.24 18.44
N LYS A 133 -11.72 5.35 19.22
CA LYS A 133 -10.62 6.33 19.23
C LYS A 133 -9.45 5.99 20.17
N ASN A 134 -9.64 5.09 21.12
CA ASN A 134 -8.64 4.78 22.15
C ASN A 134 -7.72 3.60 21.83
N THR A 135 -7.81 3.02 20.65
CA THR A 135 -6.88 1.99 20.19
C THR A 135 -5.49 2.59 19.99
N GLN A 136 -4.47 2.00 20.61
CA GLN A 136 -3.10 2.54 20.57
C GLN A 136 -2.28 1.95 19.44
N ASP A 137 -2.48 0.67 19.11
CA ASP A 137 -1.69 -0.07 18.15
C ASP A 137 -2.39 -0.19 16.80
N GLY A 138 -1.63 -0.04 15.72
CA GLY A 138 -2.07 -0.34 14.36
C GLY A 138 -2.33 -1.83 14.15
N TRP A 139 -3.25 -2.19 13.25
CA TRP A 139 -3.58 -3.60 13.04
C TRP A 139 -2.39 -4.41 12.49
N LEU A 140 -1.52 -3.81 11.67
CA LEU A 140 -0.28 -4.45 11.23
C LEU A 140 0.77 -4.50 12.34
N GLY A 141 0.85 -3.47 13.19
CA GLY A 141 1.68 -3.49 14.39
C GLY A 141 1.33 -4.67 15.30
N ARG A 142 0.03 -4.94 15.49
CA ARG A 142 -0.44 -6.13 16.24
C ARG A 142 -0.07 -7.45 15.56
N CYS A 143 -0.07 -7.52 14.22
CA CYS A 143 0.36 -8.70 13.49
C CYS A 143 1.85 -9.00 13.70
N LEU A 144 2.70 -7.97 13.72
CA LEU A 144 4.14 -8.10 13.96
C LEU A 144 4.47 -8.64 15.35
N THR A 145 3.65 -8.32 16.36
CA THR A 145 3.88 -8.78 17.73
C THR A 145 3.51 -10.23 17.97
N LYS A 146 2.59 -10.79 17.18
CA LYS A 146 2.19 -12.20 17.30
C LYS A 146 3.27 -13.16 16.82
N ASN A 147 4.02 -12.78 15.80
CA ASN A 147 5.14 -13.54 15.26
C ASN A 147 6.42 -12.96 15.83
N LYS A 148 6.92 -13.51 16.94
CA LYS A 148 8.16 -13.05 17.60
C LYS A 148 9.40 -13.55 16.86
N ASP A 149 9.53 -13.24 15.59
CA ASP A 149 10.81 -13.40 14.89
C ASP A 149 11.53 -12.05 14.90
N ASP A 150 12.41 -11.85 15.86
CA ASP A 150 13.26 -10.66 15.99
C ASP A 150 14.52 -10.75 15.11
N SER A 151 14.52 -11.61 14.11
CA SER A 151 15.69 -11.91 13.26
C SER A 151 16.15 -10.72 12.40
N THR A 152 15.28 -9.73 12.16
CA THR A 152 15.62 -8.54 11.35
C THR A 152 14.83 -7.32 11.76
N PRO A 153 15.44 -6.11 11.76
CA PRO A 153 14.73 -4.86 11.97
C PRO A 153 13.83 -4.47 10.79
N PHE A 154 13.92 -5.17 9.66
CA PHE A 154 13.21 -4.89 8.41
C PHE A 154 11.91 -5.68 8.23
N ARG A 155 11.38 -6.32 9.26
CA ARG A 155 10.10 -7.03 9.15
C ARG A 155 8.98 -6.12 8.64
N ALA A 156 8.96 -4.86 9.07
CA ALA A 156 8.09 -3.85 8.48
C ALA A 156 8.87 -2.59 8.09
N VAL A 157 8.60 -2.06 6.91
CA VAL A 157 9.20 -0.83 6.40
C VAL A 157 8.12 0.08 5.83
N ALA A 158 8.08 1.33 6.31
CA ALA A 158 7.27 2.40 5.73
C ALA A 158 8.15 3.34 4.90
N LEU A 159 7.81 3.53 3.64
CA LEU A 159 8.38 4.58 2.78
C LEU A 159 7.58 5.87 2.99
N SER A 160 7.77 6.47 4.15
CA SER A 160 7.04 7.62 4.65
C SER A 160 7.94 8.51 5.51
N ALA A 161 7.60 9.79 5.67
CA ALA A 161 8.35 10.71 6.54
C ALA A 161 8.16 10.41 8.04
N ARG A 162 7.08 9.73 8.41
CA ARG A 162 6.74 9.36 9.78
C ARG A 162 6.23 7.93 9.80
N LEU A 163 6.40 7.25 10.93
CA LEU A 163 5.81 5.92 11.11
C LEU A 163 4.27 6.03 11.04
N PRO A 164 3.61 5.38 10.07
CA PRO A 164 2.16 5.40 9.97
C PRO A 164 1.53 4.65 11.13
N ARG A 165 0.32 5.06 11.54
CA ARG A 165 -0.36 4.44 12.68
C ARG A 165 -0.66 2.96 12.49
N ILE A 166 -0.85 2.53 11.25
CA ILE A 166 -1.07 1.12 10.91
C ILE A 166 0.06 0.20 11.39
N LEU A 167 1.29 0.73 11.49
CA LEU A 167 2.48 0.02 11.99
C LEU A 167 2.81 0.34 13.46
N ALA A 168 2.06 1.23 14.10
CA ALA A 168 2.28 1.55 15.51
C ALA A 168 2.13 0.30 16.39
N GLY A 169 2.97 0.18 17.42
CA GLY A 169 2.96 -0.95 18.36
C GLY A 169 4.37 -1.35 18.80
N SER A 170 4.50 -2.51 19.40
CA SER A 170 5.76 -3.01 19.95
C SER A 170 6.59 -3.86 18.98
N GLY A 171 6.08 -4.14 17.78
CA GLY A 171 6.80 -4.88 16.75
C GLY A 171 7.89 -4.05 16.06
N PRO A 172 8.89 -4.69 15.43
CA PRO A 172 9.94 -3.98 14.69
C PRO A 172 9.37 -3.35 13.41
N ALA A 173 9.40 -2.04 13.35
CA ALA A 173 9.00 -1.27 12.17
C ALA A 173 9.96 -0.10 11.96
N LEU A 174 10.42 0.08 10.74
CA LEU A 174 11.28 1.19 10.33
C LEU A 174 10.55 2.12 9.38
N THR A 175 10.84 3.40 9.46
CA THR A 175 10.39 4.38 8.48
C THR A 175 11.59 5.07 7.83
N MET A 176 11.50 5.28 6.53
CA MET A 176 12.53 5.95 5.74
C MET A 176 11.93 6.63 4.50
N THR A 177 12.57 7.64 3.99
CA THR A 177 12.20 8.29 2.72
C THR A 177 12.81 7.60 1.51
N SER A 178 14.01 7.07 1.68
CA SER A 178 14.69 6.21 0.71
C SER A 178 15.74 5.33 1.40
N VAL A 179 16.10 4.23 0.78
CA VAL A 179 17.17 3.34 1.28
C VAL A 179 18.52 4.06 1.34
N GLY A 180 18.82 4.89 0.33
CA GLY A 180 20.11 5.60 0.25
C GLY A 180 20.28 6.72 1.29
N GLU A 181 19.17 7.27 1.78
CA GLU A 181 19.16 8.34 2.80
C GLU A 181 19.03 7.81 4.22
N PHE A 182 18.82 6.51 4.40
CA PHE A 182 18.72 5.88 5.72
C PHE A 182 20.10 5.75 6.38
N ARG A 183 20.65 6.92 6.77
CA ARG A 183 21.97 7.06 7.39
C ARG A 183 22.03 8.27 8.31
N LEU A 184 22.96 8.28 9.24
CA LEU A 184 23.26 9.49 9.99
C LEU A 184 23.94 10.50 9.07
N ARG A 185 23.53 11.77 9.16
CA ARG A 185 24.20 12.86 8.44
C ARG A 185 25.67 13.03 8.82
N ASN A 186 26.00 12.70 10.08
CA ASN A 186 27.35 12.72 10.59
C ASN A 186 27.65 11.43 11.34
N GLU A 187 28.38 10.52 10.70
CA GLU A 187 28.73 9.20 11.27
C GLU A 187 29.60 9.31 12.52
N SER A 188 30.36 10.42 12.73
CA SER A 188 31.18 10.59 13.91
C SER A 188 30.39 10.61 15.23
N PHE A 189 29.10 10.96 15.17
CA PHE A 189 28.22 10.93 16.33
C PHE A 189 27.45 9.61 16.51
N ALA A 190 27.64 8.63 15.63
CA ALA A 190 26.88 7.37 15.66
C ALA A 190 26.99 6.69 17.04
N THR A 191 28.19 6.53 17.55
CA THR A 191 28.46 5.89 18.85
C THR A 191 27.84 6.68 20.01
N ALA A 192 27.89 8.00 19.97
CA ALA A 192 27.30 8.84 21.00
C ALA A 192 25.76 8.71 21.02
N HIS A 193 25.12 8.78 19.85
CA HIS A 193 23.67 8.59 19.75
C HIS A 193 23.24 7.19 20.19
N GLN A 194 23.98 6.14 19.78
CA GLN A 194 23.71 4.77 20.17
C GLN A 194 23.76 4.60 21.70
N ARG A 195 24.75 5.21 22.37
CA ARG A 195 24.84 5.22 23.84
C ARG A 195 23.69 5.96 24.50
N LEU A 196 23.25 7.08 23.92
CA LEU A 196 22.10 7.84 24.45
C LEU A 196 20.82 6.99 24.41
N TYR A 197 20.53 6.32 23.29
CA TYR A 197 19.37 5.43 23.22
C TYR A 197 19.49 4.23 24.16
N ALA A 198 20.66 3.63 24.29
CA ALA A 198 20.90 2.51 25.18
C ALA A 198 20.80 2.90 26.67
N GLY A 199 21.18 4.14 27.01
CA GLY A 199 21.14 4.67 28.37
C GLY A 199 19.81 5.27 28.81
N THR A 200 18.81 5.37 27.92
CA THR A 200 17.48 5.85 28.32
C THR A 200 16.77 4.83 29.21
N GLY A 201 15.98 5.32 30.18
CA GLY A 201 15.12 4.48 31.01
C GLY A 201 13.83 4.01 30.29
N ASP A 202 13.58 4.47 29.07
CA ASP A 202 12.36 4.14 28.31
C ASP A 202 12.62 2.93 27.38
N PRO A 203 11.91 1.79 27.63
CA PRO A 203 12.10 0.58 26.81
C PRO A 203 11.69 0.73 25.34
N LEU A 204 10.79 1.67 25.01
CA LEU A 204 10.40 1.94 23.62
C LEU A 204 11.52 2.65 22.88
N LEU A 205 12.12 3.68 23.51
CA LEU A 205 13.25 4.41 22.94
C LEU A 205 14.47 3.51 22.81
N GLN A 206 14.77 2.63 23.79
CA GLN A 206 15.85 1.66 23.69
C GLN A 206 15.69 0.72 22.49
N ARG A 207 14.50 0.12 22.34
CA ARG A 207 14.19 -0.78 21.23
C ARG A 207 14.26 -0.06 19.88
N GLY A 208 13.63 1.12 19.78
CA GLY A 208 13.62 1.94 18.57
C GLY A 208 15.04 2.33 18.16
N GLY A 209 15.88 2.78 19.10
CA GLY A 209 17.27 3.09 18.85
C GLY A 209 18.09 1.86 18.40
N LYS A 210 17.93 0.72 19.07
CA LYS A 210 18.55 -0.54 18.66
C LYS A 210 18.19 -0.92 17.22
N SER A 211 16.90 -0.98 16.89
CA SER A 211 16.42 -1.31 15.55
C SER A 211 16.93 -0.34 14.49
N LEU A 212 16.97 0.97 14.80
CA LEU A 212 17.48 2.00 13.90
C LEU A 212 18.98 1.74 13.54
N PHE A 213 19.84 1.55 14.55
CA PHE A 213 21.27 1.38 14.31
C PHE A 213 21.61 0.03 13.68
N GLU A 214 20.90 -1.03 14.04
CA GLU A 214 21.00 -2.34 13.37
C GLU A 214 20.59 -2.22 11.90
N GLY A 215 19.44 -1.56 11.62
CA GLY A 215 18.98 -1.32 10.27
C GLY A 215 19.97 -0.53 9.42
N MET A 216 20.53 0.54 9.95
CA MET A 216 21.56 1.33 9.27
C MET A 216 22.83 0.49 8.98
N THR A 217 23.26 -0.32 9.92
CA THR A 217 24.42 -1.20 9.74
C THR A 217 24.18 -2.22 8.63
N VAL A 218 23.03 -2.87 8.65
CA VAL A 218 22.65 -3.86 7.64
C VAL A 218 22.55 -3.20 6.25
N LEU A 219 21.84 -2.07 6.11
CA LEU A 219 21.74 -1.39 4.83
C LEU A 219 23.09 -0.93 4.29
N LYS A 220 23.98 -0.45 5.14
CA LYS A 220 25.34 -0.09 4.75
C LYS A 220 26.13 -1.30 4.20
N GLN A 221 25.99 -2.47 4.83
CA GLN A 221 26.64 -3.70 4.40
C GLN A 221 26.11 -4.25 3.08
N ILE A 222 24.80 -4.17 2.87
CA ILE A 222 24.14 -4.72 1.66
C ILE A 222 23.89 -3.70 0.56
N ALA A 223 24.22 -2.42 0.77
CA ALA A 223 23.90 -1.33 -0.16
C ALA A 223 24.38 -1.61 -1.60
N SER A 224 25.55 -2.21 -1.75
CA SER A 224 26.12 -2.62 -3.05
C SER A 224 25.45 -3.87 -3.64
N SER A 225 24.77 -4.67 -2.82
CA SER A 225 24.13 -5.93 -3.21
C SER A 225 22.63 -5.76 -3.49
N ILE A 226 22.03 -4.60 -3.11
CA ILE A 226 20.61 -4.34 -3.38
C ILE A 226 20.44 -4.20 -4.90
N PRO A 227 19.65 -5.08 -5.55
CA PRO A 227 19.45 -5.00 -7.00
C PRO A 227 18.85 -3.67 -7.41
N PRO A 228 19.28 -3.09 -8.52
CA PRO A 228 18.58 -1.93 -9.07
C PRO A 228 17.17 -2.30 -9.51
N ALA A 229 16.28 -1.30 -9.60
CA ALA A 229 15.01 -1.48 -10.27
C ALA A 229 15.24 -1.71 -11.77
N THR A 230 14.49 -2.64 -12.36
CA THR A 230 14.57 -2.98 -13.79
C THR A 230 13.51 -2.26 -14.62
N GLU A 231 12.50 -1.68 -13.95
CA GLU A 231 11.38 -0.97 -14.57
C GLU A 231 11.47 0.55 -14.36
N SER A 232 10.88 1.30 -15.28
CA SER A 232 10.61 2.72 -15.11
C SER A 232 9.37 2.93 -14.27
N TYR A 233 9.52 3.65 -13.18
CA TYR A 233 8.40 4.05 -12.32
C TYR A 233 7.96 5.48 -12.65
N PRO A 234 6.69 5.85 -12.41
CA PRO A 234 6.24 7.21 -12.56
C PRO A 234 7.06 8.16 -11.68
N ASN A 235 7.21 9.40 -12.17
CA ASN A 235 7.90 10.42 -11.40
C ASN A 235 7.14 10.77 -10.11
N GLY A 236 7.88 11.23 -9.10
CA GLY A 236 7.31 11.63 -7.82
C GLY A 236 7.51 10.61 -6.70
N ARG A 237 7.00 10.97 -5.52
CA ARG A 237 7.25 10.26 -4.28
C ARG A 237 6.69 8.82 -4.31
N PHE A 238 5.48 8.64 -4.83
CA PHE A 238 4.83 7.32 -4.86
C PHE A 238 5.62 6.32 -5.70
N GLY A 239 5.98 6.68 -6.95
CA GLY A 239 6.78 5.81 -7.81
C GLY A 239 8.16 5.50 -7.22
N ALA A 240 8.81 6.52 -6.61
CA ALA A 240 10.08 6.33 -5.91
C ALA A 240 9.93 5.36 -4.73
N SER A 241 8.87 5.47 -3.93
CA SER A 241 8.60 4.56 -2.81
C SER A 241 8.38 3.12 -3.26
N LEU A 242 7.58 2.88 -4.31
CA LEU A 242 7.37 1.54 -4.85
C LEU A 242 8.68 0.94 -5.39
N ARG A 243 9.51 1.73 -6.04
CA ARG A 243 10.84 1.32 -6.50
C ARG A 243 11.73 0.87 -5.33
N GLU A 244 11.76 1.62 -4.25
CA GLU A 244 12.55 1.25 -3.06
C GLU A 244 11.98 -0.01 -2.38
N ILE A 245 10.65 -0.16 -2.29
CA ILE A 245 10.01 -1.39 -1.76
C ILE A 245 10.40 -2.60 -2.62
N SER A 246 10.35 -2.50 -3.94
CA SER A 246 10.77 -3.59 -4.85
C SER A 246 12.22 -3.99 -4.60
N ARG A 247 13.11 -3.03 -4.45
CA ARG A 247 14.54 -3.27 -4.16
C ARG A 247 14.72 -3.99 -2.83
N LEU A 248 14.04 -3.57 -1.76
CA LEU A 248 14.09 -4.22 -0.45
C LEU A 248 13.56 -5.66 -0.49
N ILE A 249 12.47 -5.90 -1.25
CA ILE A 249 11.94 -7.24 -1.48
C ILE A 249 12.98 -8.13 -2.18
N LYS A 250 13.60 -7.63 -3.25
CA LYS A 250 14.62 -8.36 -4.01
C LYS A 250 15.88 -8.65 -3.18
N ALA A 251 16.23 -7.76 -2.27
CA ALA A 251 17.38 -7.93 -1.36
C ALA A 251 17.14 -9.02 -0.30
N ASN A 252 15.93 -9.53 -0.17
CA ASN A 252 15.57 -10.65 0.74
C ASN A 252 15.98 -10.43 2.21
N ILE A 253 15.77 -9.22 2.73
CA ILE A 253 16.17 -8.78 4.07
C ILE A 253 15.19 -9.19 5.19
N GLY A 254 14.25 -10.07 4.91
CA GLY A 254 13.23 -10.50 5.87
C GLY A 254 12.04 -9.56 5.96
N LEU A 255 11.73 -8.81 4.90
CA LEU A 255 10.56 -7.95 4.81
C LEU A 255 9.28 -8.79 4.79
N GLU A 256 8.33 -8.47 5.67
CA GLU A 256 7.00 -9.07 5.75
C GLU A 256 5.92 -8.05 5.39
N ILE A 257 6.13 -6.79 5.77
CA ILE A 257 5.17 -5.70 5.55
C ILE A 257 5.89 -4.49 4.97
N ALA A 258 5.35 -3.94 3.89
CA ALA A 258 5.74 -2.63 3.38
C ALA A 258 4.54 -1.68 3.36
N PHE A 259 4.78 -0.40 3.59
CA PHE A 259 3.77 0.65 3.55
C PHE A 259 4.25 1.81 2.68
N THR A 260 3.36 2.32 1.86
CA THR A 260 3.51 3.60 1.17
C THR A 260 2.16 4.29 1.01
N GLU A 261 2.18 5.55 0.62
CA GLU A 261 0.97 6.35 0.46
C GLU A 261 1.01 7.17 -0.82
N ILE A 262 -0.17 7.47 -1.35
CA ILE A 262 -0.38 8.38 -2.47
C ILE A 262 -1.46 9.37 -2.07
N GLU A 263 -1.13 10.65 -2.11
CA GLU A 263 -1.98 11.77 -1.68
C GLU A 263 -2.66 12.45 -2.86
N GLY A 264 -3.59 13.38 -2.57
CA GLY A 264 -4.22 14.25 -3.56
C GLY A 264 -5.54 13.72 -4.12
N TRP A 265 -6.26 12.90 -3.33
CA TRP A 265 -7.56 12.36 -3.70
C TRP A 265 -8.75 13.21 -3.24
N ASP A 266 -8.51 14.27 -2.47
CA ASP A 266 -9.57 15.14 -1.92
C ASP A 266 -10.06 16.14 -2.98
N THR A 267 -10.83 15.67 -3.94
CA THR A 267 -11.21 16.35 -5.18
C THR A 267 -12.57 17.04 -5.09
N HIS A 268 -12.71 18.03 -4.20
CA HIS A 268 -13.94 18.78 -4.04
C HIS A 268 -14.26 19.72 -5.20
N VAL A 269 -13.27 20.15 -5.96
CA VAL A 269 -13.39 21.15 -7.02
C VAL A 269 -12.67 20.68 -8.27
N ASN A 270 -13.37 20.75 -9.43
CA ASN A 270 -12.80 20.42 -10.73
C ASN A 270 -12.05 19.07 -10.74
N GLN A 271 -12.70 18.03 -10.22
CA GLN A 271 -12.13 16.68 -10.17
C GLN A 271 -11.71 16.18 -11.55
N GLY A 272 -12.49 16.52 -12.56
CA GLY A 272 -12.36 16.01 -13.93
C GLY A 272 -13.11 14.70 -14.14
N GLY A 273 -13.31 14.37 -15.42
CA GLY A 273 -13.81 13.07 -15.88
C GLY A 273 -12.65 12.18 -16.31
N ALA A 274 -12.64 11.76 -17.59
CA ALA A 274 -11.57 10.94 -18.17
C ALA A 274 -10.19 11.61 -18.15
N ALA A 275 -10.15 12.93 -18.09
CA ALA A 275 -8.97 13.75 -17.87
C ALA A 275 -9.16 14.68 -16.66
N GLY A 276 -8.09 15.18 -16.09
CA GLY A 276 -8.11 16.09 -14.95
C GLY A 276 -7.32 15.60 -13.74
N MET A 277 -7.62 16.21 -12.58
CA MET A 277 -6.85 15.97 -11.36
C MET A 277 -6.90 14.50 -10.91
N MET A 278 -8.10 13.93 -10.85
CA MET A 278 -8.28 12.53 -10.44
C MET A 278 -7.66 11.58 -11.45
N ALA A 279 -7.84 11.81 -12.76
CA ALA A 279 -7.26 10.99 -13.81
C ALA A 279 -5.72 10.91 -13.69
N ASN A 280 -5.06 12.04 -13.38
CA ASN A 280 -3.61 12.05 -13.15
C ASN A 280 -3.21 11.19 -11.93
N ARG A 281 -3.96 11.25 -10.83
CA ARG A 281 -3.70 10.40 -9.65
C ARG A 281 -3.93 8.92 -9.94
N LEU A 282 -5.00 8.59 -10.67
CA LEU A 282 -5.27 7.21 -11.11
C LEU A 282 -4.17 6.69 -12.04
N LYS A 283 -3.66 7.54 -12.94
CA LYS A 283 -2.54 7.19 -13.81
C LYS A 283 -1.27 6.88 -13.01
N ASP A 284 -0.89 7.76 -12.06
CA ASP A 284 0.25 7.56 -11.18
C ASP A 284 0.13 6.22 -10.40
N LEU A 285 -1.07 5.94 -9.87
CA LEU A 285 -1.36 4.70 -9.16
C LEU A 285 -1.18 3.48 -10.08
N ALA A 286 -1.82 3.50 -11.24
CA ALA A 286 -1.85 2.37 -12.15
C ALA A 286 -0.46 2.08 -12.75
N GLU A 287 0.24 3.09 -13.21
CA GLU A 287 1.60 2.96 -13.76
C GLU A 287 2.57 2.50 -12.68
N GLY A 288 2.46 3.05 -11.45
CA GLY A 288 3.27 2.65 -10.31
C GLY A 288 3.07 1.18 -9.93
N LEU A 289 1.82 0.74 -9.78
CA LEU A 289 1.50 -0.65 -9.44
C LEU A 289 1.91 -1.63 -10.55
N SER A 290 1.71 -1.25 -11.82
CA SER A 290 2.10 -2.07 -12.97
C SER A 290 3.61 -2.20 -13.08
N ALA A 291 4.36 -1.10 -12.91
CA ALA A 291 5.81 -1.13 -12.88
C ALA A 291 6.33 -1.98 -11.72
N PHE A 292 5.74 -1.81 -10.52
CA PHE A 292 6.09 -2.59 -9.34
C PHE A 292 5.89 -4.10 -9.56
N TYR A 293 4.74 -4.49 -10.12
CA TYR A 293 4.46 -5.88 -10.43
C TYR A 293 5.49 -6.48 -11.39
N ARG A 294 5.80 -5.79 -12.50
CA ARG A 294 6.80 -6.27 -13.45
C ARG A 294 8.21 -6.31 -12.86
N ASP A 295 8.58 -5.28 -12.09
CA ASP A 295 9.91 -5.19 -11.47
C ASP A 295 10.17 -6.31 -10.43
N LEU A 296 9.12 -6.83 -9.78
CA LEU A 296 9.23 -7.97 -8.86
C LEU A 296 9.57 -9.29 -9.58
N GLY A 297 9.21 -9.45 -10.85
CA GLY A 297 9.45 -10.69 -11.60
C GLY A 297 8.88 -11.92 -10.87
N ASP A 298 9.71 -12.93 -10.66
CA ASP A 298 9.31 -14.18 -9.98
C ASP A 298 8.89 -13.98 -8.51
N ARG A 299 9.26 -12.85 -7.90
CA ARG A 299 8.88 -12.52 -6.52
C ARG A 299 7.39 -12.14 -6.38
N THR A 300 6.67 -11.91 -7.48
CA THR A 300 5.23 -11.59 -7.47
C THR A 300 4.38 -12.65 -6.76
N GLU A 301 4.79 -13.93 -6.79
CA GLU A 301 4.09 -15.04 -6.12
C GLU A 301 4.13 -14.94 -4.58
N GLU A 302 5.04 -14.16 -4.03
CA GLU A 302 5.24 -13.94 -2.60
C GLU A 302 4.57 -12.67 -2.11
N VAL A 303 4.19 -11.75 -3.01
CA VAL A 303 3.74 -10.40 -2.68
C VAL A 303 2.25 -10.24 -2.91
N VAL A 304 1.58 -9.61 -1.95
CA VAL A 304 0.21 -9.11 -2.09
C VAL A 304 0.23 -7.62 -1.83
N VAL A 305 -0.31 -6.83 -2.75
CA VAL A 305 -0.54 -5.39 -2.59
C VAL A 305 -2.00 -5.15 -2.33
N ILE A 306 -2.32 -4.33 -1.35
CA ILE A 306 -3.69 -3.88 -1.05
C ILE A 306 -3.72 -2.36 -1.05
N THR A 307 -4.67 -1.77 -1.78
CA THR A 307 -4.93 -0.33 -1.68
C THR A 307 -6.01 -0.06 -0.64
N LEU A 308 -5.85 0.98 0.16
CA LEU A 308 -6.81 1.45 1.15
C LEU A 308 -7.09 2.93 0.92
N SER A 309 -8.31 3.35 1.16
CA SER A 309 -8.67 4.77 1.30
C SER A 309 -9.62 4.91 2.47
N GLU A 310 -9.60 6.03 3.16
CA GLU A 310 -10.31 6.23 4.40
C GLU A 310 -11.83 6.18 4.26
N PHE A 311 -12.36 6.67 3.12
CA PHE A 311 -13.76 6.59 2.71
C PHE A 311 -13.86 6.80 1.19
N GLY A 312 -15.05 6.66 0.62
CA GLY A 312 -15.37 7.00 -0.77
C GLY A 312 -15.83 8.44 -0.93
N ARG A 313 -16.45 8.73 -2.08
CA ARG A 313 -17.02 10.03 -2.41
C ARG A 313 -18.52 9.93 -2.57
N THR A 314 -19.22 11.07 -2.48
CA THR A 314 -20.65 11.16 -2.74
C THR A 314 -21.03 10.52 -4.08
N ALA A 315 -22.19 9.85 -4.14
CA ALA A 315 -22.69 9.30 -5.39
C ALA A 315 -22.93 10.41 -6.42
N ARG A 316 -23.50 11.54 -5.99
CA ARG A 316 -23.72 12.73 -6.83
C ARG A 316 -22.50 13.64 -6.84
N GLU A 317 -22.17 14.20 -8.01
CA GLU A 317 -21.21 15.32 -8.09
C GLU A 317 -21.77 16.56 -7.38
N ASN A 318 -20.86 17.40 -6.85
CA ASN A 318 -21.23 18.67 -6.21
C ASN A 318 -21.28 19.83 -7.22
N GLY A 319 -21.71 21.00 -6.74
CA GLY A 319 -21.82 22.20 -7.58
C GLY A 319 -20.50 22.75 -8.15
N ASN A 320 -19.35 22.23 -7.71
CA ASN A 320 -18.02 22.65 -8.13
C ASN A 320 -17.34 21.64 -9.09
N ARG A 321 -18.12 20.75 -9.73
CA ARG A 321 -17.61 19.67 -10.62
C ARG A 321 -16.60 18.77 -9.90
N GLY A 322 -16.86 18.46 -8.66
CA GLY A 322 -16.08 17.56 -7.81
C GLY A 322 -17.04 16.68 -7.02
N THR A 323 -16.52 16.09 -5.96
CA THR A 323 -17.30 15.22 -5.06
C THR A 323 -16.97 15.54 -3.61
N ASP A 324 -17.95 15.41 -2.72
CA ASP A 324 -17.73 15.55 -1.28
C ASP A 324 -17.41 14.20 -0.64
N HIS A 325 -17.03 14.19 0.64
CA HIS A 325 -16.74 12.97 1.38
C HIS A 325 -17.98 12.07 1.43
N GLY A 326 -17.81 10.82 1.06
CA GLY A 326 -18.85 9.80 1.03
C GLY A 326 -18.59 8.64 1.98
N HIS A 327 -19.03 7.43 1.61
CA HIS A 327 -18.96 6.26 2.47
C HIS A 327 -18.19 5.11 1.80
N ALA A 328 -18.84 4.20 1.06
CA ALA A 328 -18.15 3.09 0.43
C ALA A 328 -17.24 3.50 -0.72
N ASN A 329 -16.22 2.70 -0.96
CA ASN A 329 -15.16 2.92 -1.93
C ASN A 329 -14.85 1.64 -2.70
N VAL A 330 -13.67 1.60 -3.32
CA VAL A 330 -13.08 0.46 -4.03
C VAL A 330 -11.70 0.15 -3.44
N MET A 331 -11.39 -1.14 -3.29
CA MET A 331 -10.05 -1.61 -2.99
C MET A 331 -9.51 -2.43 -4.17
N PHE A 332 -8.24 -2.24 -4.49
CA PHE A 332 -7.49 -3.05 -5.44
C PHE A 332 -6.61 -4.03 -4.66
N VAL A 333 -6.64 -5.30 -5.05
CA VAL A 333 -5.76 -6.33 -4.50
C VAL A 333 -4.96 -6.94 -5.64
N LEU A 334 -3.64 -6.80 -5.58
CA LEU A 334 -2.72 -7.23 -6.63
C LEU A 334 -1.73 -8.26 -6.08
N GLY A 335 -1.48 -9.35 -6.80
CA GLY A 335 -0.50 -10.34 -6.38
C GLY A 335 -0.53 -11.65 -7.16
N GLY A 336 0.40 -12.55 -6.81
CA GLY A 336 0.63 -13.77 -7.58
C GLY A 336 -0.44 -14.85 -7.41
N LYS A 337 -0.93 -15.09 -6.20
CA LYS A 337 -1.84 -16.21 -5.88
C LYS A 337 -3.26 -15.75 -5.55
N LEU A 338 -3.74 -14.74 -6.26
CA LEU A 338 -5.10 -14.24 -6.09
C LEU A 338 -6.10 -15.03 -6.93
N LYS A 339 -7.35 -14.98 -6.53
CA LYS A 339 -8.49 -15.28 -7.40
C LYS A 339 -8.89 -13.99 -8.15
N GLY A 340 -7.96 -13.39 -8.89
CA GLY A 340 -8.15 -12.13 -9.62
C GLY A 340 -8.97 -12.31 -10.91
N GLY A 341 -9.05 -11.21 -11.70
CA GLY A 341 -9.86 -11.14 -12.92
C GLY A 341 -11.35 -11.06 -12.64
N LYS A 342 -11.72 -10.47 -11.49
CA LYS A 342 -13.11 -10.29 -11.07
C LYS A 342 -13.26 -9.03 -10.23
N VAL A 343 -14.46 -8.44 -10.31
CA VAL A 343 -14.94 -7.44 -9.37
C VAL A 343 -15.77 -8.17 -8.30
N TYR A 344 -15.37 -8.00 -7.06
CA TYR A 344 -16.01 -8.60 -5.88
C TYR A 344 -16.87 -7.56 -5.15
N GLY A 345 -17.75 -8.04 -4.29
CA GLY A 345 -18.71 -7.25 -3.55
C GLY A 345 -20.11 -7.34 -4.16
N ARG A 346 -21.11 -7.17 -3.34
CA ARG A 346 -22.50 -7.05 -3.80
C ARG A 346 -22.72 -5.60 -4.24
N TRP A 347 -23.17 -5.39 -5.47
CA TRP A 347 -23.54 -4.06 -5.92
C TRP A 347 -24.82 -3.58 -5.21
N PRO A 348 -24.81 -2.44 -4.50
CA PRO A 348 -25.98 -1.99 -3.77
C PRO A 348 -26.98 -1.22 -4.66
N GLY A 349 -26.53 -0.65 -5.80
CA GLY A 349 -27.31 0.28 -6.62
C GLY A 349 -27.00 1.74 -6.34
N LEU A 350 -27.47 2.63 -7.23
CA LEU A 350 -27.36 4.10 -7.08
C LEU A 350 -28.72 4.81 -7.13
N GLU A 351 -29.82 4.05 -7.11
CA GLU A 351 -31.15 4.64 -6.95
C GLU A 351 -31.22 5.34 -5.58
N GLN A 352 -32.01 6.42 -5.49
CA GLN A 352 -32.05 7.30 -4.32
C GLN A 352 -32.31 6.56 -3.00
N GLU A 353 -33.16 5.53 -3.05
CA GLU A 353 -33.57 4.71 -1.89
C GLU A 353 -32.52 3.71 -1.46
N LEU A 354 -31.54 3.41 -2.35
CA LEU A 354 -30.45 2.47 -2.13
C LEU A 354 -29.17 3.14 -1.64
N LEU A 355 -29.14 4.48 -1.69
CA LEU A 355 -27.98 5.23 -1.21
C LEU A 355 -27.93 5.27 0.32
N TYR A 356 -26.75 5.07 0.88
CA TYR A 356 -26.49 5.27 2.30
C TYR A 356 -26.79 6.74 2.66
N GLU A 357 -27.67 6.95 3.64
CA GLU A 357 -28.21 8.26 4.02
C GLU A 357 -28.79 9.06 2.83
N GLY A 358 -29.29 8.36 1.77
CA GLY A 358 -29.81 8.99 0.56
C GLY A 358 -28.78 9.78 -0.24
N ARG A 359 -27.47 9.50 -0.08
CA ARG A 359 -26.39 10.36 -0.58
C ARG A 359 -25.17 9.60 -1.09
N ASP A 360 -24.69 8.59 -0.37
CA ASP A 360 -23.43 7.94 -0.62
C ASP A 360 -23.65 6.51 -1.12
N LEU A 361 -22.64 5.92 -1.79
CA LEU A 361 -22.66 4.50 -2.09
C LEU A 361 -22.74 3.70 -0.78
N ASP A 362 -23.68 2.76 -0.69
CA ASP A 362 -23.83 1.91 0.49
C ASP A 362 -22.67 0.88 0.60
N LEU A 363 -22.29 0.56 1.84
CA LEU A 363 -21.24 -0.38 2.16
C LEU A 363 -21.78 -1.82 2.14
N THR A 364 -21.19 -2.66 1.32
CA THR A 364 -21.55 -4.10 1.28
C THR A 364 -20.42 -5.03 1.73
N THR A 365 -19.21 -4.50 1.84
CA THR A 365 -18.03 -5.24 2.29
C THR A 365 -17.22 -4.42 3.27
N ASP A 366 -17.08 -4.89 4.50
CA ASP A 366 -16.17 -4.31 5.49
C ASP A 366 -14.73 -4.54 5.04
N PHE A 367 -13.89 -3.49 5.02
CA PHE A 367 -12.49 -3.58 4.59
C PHE A 367 -11.67 -4.63 5.36
N ARG A 368 -12.08 -4.95 6.59
CA ARG A 368 -11.42 -5.96 7.45
C ARG A 368 -11.68 -7.40 6.99
N ALA A 369 -12.64 -7.59 6.07
CA ALA A 369 -12.96 -8.90 5.49
C ALA A 369 -12.16 -9.18 4.19
N VAL A 370 -11.44 -8.19 3.69
CA VAL A 370 -10.56 -8.30 2.52
C VAL A 370 -9.19 -8.81 2.93
#